data_b6e8ee144c28564d021b9c8bd9f85bd2
#
_entry.id   b6e8ee144c28564d021b9c8bd9f85bd2
#
_cell.length_a   1.000
_cell.length_b   1.000
_cell.length_c   1.000
_cell.angle_alpha   90.00
_cell.angle_beta   90.00
_cell.angle_gamma   90.00
#
_symmetry.space_group_name_H-M   'P 1'
#
loop_
_entity.id
_entity.type
_entity.pdbx_description
1 polymer ?
#
loop_
_entity_poly.entity_id
_entity_poly.type
_entity_poly.pdbx_seq_one_letter_code
_entity_poly.pdbx_strand_id
1 'polypeptide(L)'
;MKNQIEEVNNVYMTMRGWRHDYHNHMQSLKAYLAMDDISEARAYLDKLETDLDDINLLFDTGNIGVDAILNSKISLAIHNGIPVDYKATVPKETSVTDIDLCVVIGNLIDNAVESCEKVPKEQQFIRLYIGQFKEQPYISVSNATNETVRKLDEVHITHKQGN
;
A
#
# COMPACT_ATOMS: atom_id res chain seq x y z
N MET A 1 -7.98 8.38 17.95
CA MET A 1 -7.75 9.69 17.30
C MET A 1 -6.26 10.05 17.14
N LYS A 2 -5.40 9.94 18.16
CA LYS A 2 -3.95 10.21 18.00
C LYS A 2 -3.29 9.32 16.95
N ASN A 3 -3.58 8.02 16.91
CA ASN A 3 -2.98 7.08 15.97
C ASN A 3 -3.31 7.39 14.49
N GLN A 4 -4.49 7.90 14.19
CA GLN A 4 -4.90 8.24 12.82
C GLN A 4 -4.14 9.45 12.28
N ILE A 5 -3.87 10.45 13.12
CA ILE A 5 -3.11 11.65 12.72
C ILE A 5 -1.63 11.28 12.48
N GLU A 6 -1.06 10.41 13.32
CA GLU A 6 0.31 9.91 13.14
C GLU A 6 0.43 9.08 11.85
N GLU A 7 -0.57 8.27 11.55
CA GLU A 7 -0.59 7.42 10.35
C GLU A 7 -0.71 8.26 9.06
N VAL A 8 -1.59 9.27 9.06
CA VAL A 8 -1.70 10.25 7.95
C VAL A 8 -0.38 10.98 7.75
N ASN A 9 0.26 11.42 8.83
CA ASN A 9 1.55 12.08 8.76
C ASN A 9 2.64 11.15 8.21
N ASN A 10 2.66 9.88 8.60
CA ASN A 10 3.62 8.91 8.09
C ASN A 10 3.44 8.65 6.59
N VAL A 11 2.20 8.49 6.12
CA VAL A 11 1.89 8.37 4.69
C VAL A 11 2.34 9.62 3.94
N TYR A 12 2.00 10.81 4.45
CA TYR A 12 2.39 12.07 3.84
C TYR A 12 3.91 12.24 3.75
N MET A 13 4.64 11.88 4.82
CA MET A 13 6.11 11.95 4.85
C MET A 13 6.74 10.93 3.88
N THR A 14 6.18 9.75 3.76
CA THR A 14 6.62 8.73 2.78
C THR A 14 6.43 9.22 1.36
N MET A 15 5.26 9.75 1.02
CA MET A 15 4.97 10.33 -0.30
C MET A 15 5.86 11.53 -0.62
N ARG A 16 6.14 12.38 0.39
CA ARG A 16 7.06 13.50 0.25
C ARG A 16 8.49 13.06 -0.01
N GLY A 17 8.95 12.01 0.67
CA GLY A 17 10.26 11.39 0.46
C GLY A 17 10.42 10.89 -0.97
N TRP A 18 9.44 10.15 -1.47
CA TRP A 18 9.45 9.64 -2.85
C TRP A 18 9.46 10.74 -3.90
N ARG A 19 8.67 11.79 -3.70
CA ARG A 19 8.66 12.95 -4.61
C ARG A 19 10.02 13.65 -4.62
N HIS A 20 10.68 13.72 -3.48
CA HIS A 20 12.02 14.29 -3.36
C HIS A 20 13.05 13.42 -4.10
N ASP A 21 13.01 12.11 -3.92
CA ASP A 21 13.93 11.18 -4.56
C ASP A 21 13.72 11.16 -6.08
N TYR A 22 12.47 11.13 -6.53
CA TYR A 22 12.15 11.25 -7.95
C TYR A 22 12.68 12.56 -8.56
N HIS A 23 12.52 13.68 -7.85
CA HIS A 23 13.03 14.96 -8.29
C HIS A 23 14.57 14.96 -8.40
N ASN A 24 15.26 14.36 -7.43
CA ASN A 24 16.72 14.18 -7.46
C ASN A 24 17.18 13.34 -8.64
N HIS A 25 16.50 12.24 -8.93
CA HIS A 25 16.79 11.39 -10.09
C HIS A 25 16.61 12.16 -11.40
N MET A 26 15.54 12.94 -11.53
CA MET A 26 15.31 13.76 -12.70
C MET A 26 16.36 14.87 -12.85
N GLN A 27 16.82 15.48 -11.76
CA GLN A 27 17.90 16.48 -11.80
C GLN A 27 19.22 15.86 -12.22
N SER A 28 19.58 14.67 -11.74
CA SER A 28 20.79 13.96 -12.14
C SER A 28 20.79 13.66 -13.64
N LEU A 29 19.68 13.14 -14.16
CA LEU A 29 19.53 12.88 -15.59
C LEU A 29 19.65 14.18 -16.42
N LYS A 30 19.02 15.26 -16.00
CA LYS A 30 19.15 16.56 -16.66
C LYS A 30 20.59 17.06 -16.67
N ALA A 31 21.34 16.86 -15.58
CA ALA A 31 22.74 17.26 -15.49
C ALA A 31 23.60 16.48 -16.49
N TYR A 32 23.45 15.16 -16.59
CA TYR A 32 24.17 14.34 -17.59
C TYR A 32 23.84 14.78 -19.02
N LEU A 33 22.57 15.02 -19.34
CA LEU A 33 22.14 15.50 -20.64
C LEU A 33 22.66 16.92 -20.96
N ALA A 34 22.73 17.80 -19.97
CA ALA A 34 23.29 19.16 -20.13
C ALA A 34 24.80 19.15 -20.39
N MET A 35 25.51 18.10 -19.93
CA MET A 35 26.91 17.87 -20.20
C MET A 35 27.15 17.09 -21.50
N ASP A 36 26.09 16.80 -22.24
CA ASP A 36 26.10 15.96 -23.45
C ASP A 36 26.68 14.54 -23.22
N ASP A 37 26.60 14.09 -21.97
CA ASP A 37 27.09 12.78 -21.54
C ASP A 37 25.95 11.74 -21.57
N ILE A 38 25.60 11.36 -22.79
CA ILE A 38 24.54 10.36 -23.03
C ILE A 38 24.90 8.99 -22.46
N SER A 39 26.18 8.65 -22.40
CA SER A 39 26.65 7.38 -21.86
C SER A 39 26.38 7.28 -20.37
N GLU A 40 26.71 8.30 -19.59
CA GLU A 40 26.43 8.36 -18.15
C GLU A 40 24.93 8.46 -17.85
N ALA A 41 24.17 9.23 -18.65
CA ALA A 41 22.73 9.29 -18.53
C ALA A 41 22.08 7.91 -18.72
N ARG A 42 22.55 7.13 -19.69
CA ARG A 42 22.07 5.77 -19.94
C ARG A 42 22.46 4.83 -18.82
N ALA A 43 23.72 4.83 -18.37
CA ALA A 43 24.18 4.02 -17.25
C ALA A 43 23.41 4.31 -15.97
N TYR A 44 23.06 5.57 -15.74
CA TYR A 44 22.23 5.98 -14.60
C TYR A 44 20.80 5.45 -14.68
N LEU A 45 20.19 5.46 -15.89
CA LEU A 45 18.88 4.87 -16.13
C LEU A 45 18.90 3.35 -15.90
N ASP A 46 19.90 2.65 -16.46
CA ASP A 46 20.05 1.19 -16.29
C ASP A 46 20.19 0.83 -14.80
N LYS A 47 20.90 1.65 -14.04
CA LYS A 47 21.01 1.48 -12.59
C LYS A 47 19.67 1.66 -11.88
N LEU A 48 18.89 2.69 -12.24
CA LEU A 48 17.57 2.92 -11.67
C LEU A 48 16.60 1.78 -11.99
N GLU A 49 16.65 1.22 -13.21
CA GLU A 49 15.86 0.04 -13.57
C GLU A 49 16.24 -1.17 -12.72
N THR A 50 17.54 -1.44 -12.54
CA THR A 50 18.04 -2.54 -11.70
C THR A 50 17.62 -2.36 -10.25
N ASP A 51 17.72 -1.16 -9.70
CA ASP A 51 17.30 -0.85 -8.33
C ASP A 51 15.77 -1.03 -8.16
N LEU A 52 15.00 -0.78 -9.21
CA LEU A 52 13.54 -1.03 -9.23
C LEU A 52 13.21 -2.52 -9.36
N ASP A 53 13.96 -3.28 -10.14
CA ASP A 53 13.77 -4.73 -10.31
C ASP A 53 14.15 -5.50 -9.04
N ASP A 54 15.14 -5.03 -8.28
CA ASP A 54 15.50 -5.58 -6.97
C ASP A 54 14.45 -5.32 -5.89
N ILE A 55 13.63 -4.27 -6.05
CA ILE A 55 12.43 -4.07 -5.26
C ILE A 55 11.34 -4.92 -5.90
N ASN A 56 11.05 -6.08 -5.33
CA ASN A 56 9.93 -6.93 -5.71
C ASN A 56 8.62 -6.14 -5.50
N LEU A 57 8.27 -5.29 -6.45
CA LEU A 57 7.02 -4.54 -6.44
C LEU A 57 5.88 -5.52 -6.67
N LEU A 58 5.21 -5.92 -5.60
CA LEU A 58 4.02 -6.78 -5.65
C LEU A 58 2.83 -6.05 -6.29
N PHE A 59 2.83 -4.71 -6.20
CA PHE A 59 1.71 -3.87 -6.58
C PHE A 59 2.14 -2.75 -7.53
N ASP A 60 1.42 -2.66 -8.63
CA ASP A 60 1.39 -1.55 -9.58
C ASP A 60 -0.09 -1.26 -9.89
N THR A 61 -0.74 -0.52 -9.01
CA THR A 61 -2.17 -0.23 -9.08
C THR A 61 -2.49 0.96 -9.98
N GLY A 62 -1.46 1.69 -10.40
CA GLY A 62 -1.59 2.97 -11.08
C GLY A 62 -1.68 4.18 -10.14
N ASN A 63 -1.59 3.97 -8.83
CA ASN A 63 -1.54 5.02 -7.82
C ASN A 63 -0.34 4.83 -6.90
N ILE A 64 0.63 5.75 -6.99
CA ILE A 64 1.92 5.66 -6.30
C ILE A 64 1.77 5.57 -4.77
N GLY A 65 0.84 6.31 -4.19
CA GLY A 65 0.62 6.31 -2.74
C GLY A 65 0.04 4.97 -2.27
N VAL A 66 -0.93 4.44 -3.01
CA VAL A 66 -1.53 3.12 -2.73
C VAL A 66 -0.49 2.02 -2.91
N ASP A 67 0.33 2.08 -3.96
CA ASP A 67 1.40 1.11 -4.21
C ASP A 67 2.41 1.08 -3.06
N ALA A 68 2.77 2.25 -2.52
CA ALA A 68 3.65 2.35 -1.36
C ALA A 68 3.09 1.63 -0.13
N ILE A 69 1.84 1.92 0.21
CA ILE A 69 1.17 1.33 1.37
C ILE A 69 1.03 -0.19 1.19
N LEU A 70 0.57 -0.62 0.02
CA LEU A 70 0.39 -2.04 -0.28
C LEU A 70 1.72 -2.79 -0.27
N ASN A 71 2.74 -2.29 -0.97
CA ASN A 71 4.05 -2.94 -1.01
C ASN A 71 4.68 -3.02 0.38
N SER A 72 4.55 -1.99 1.21
CA SER A 72 5.07 -2.00 2.57
C SER A 72 4.33 -3.00 3.47
N LYS A 73 3.02 -2.87 3.58
CA LYS A 73 2.21 -3.63 4.56
C LYS A 73 1.99 -5.08 4.14
N ILE A 74 1.71 -5.32 2.87
CA ILE A 74 1.48 -6.69 2.37
C ILE A 74 2.78 -7.49 2.31
N SER A 75 3.90 -6.87 1.92
CA SER A 75 5.21 -7.54 1.95
C SER A 75 5.58 -7.96 3.37
N LEU A 76 5.29 -7.11 4.37
CA LEU A 76 5.52 -7.46 5.77
C LEU A 76 4.62 -8.62 6.23
N ALA A 77 3.35 -8.62 5.84
CA ALA A 77 2.43 -9.72 6.15
C ALA A 77 2.91 -11.05 5.56
N ILE A 78 3.34 -11.04 4.30
CA ILE A 78 3.90 -12.22 3.62
C ILE A 78 5.21 -12.66 4.31
N HIS A 79 6.09 -11.73 4.65
CA HIS A 79 7.33 -12.02 5.37
C HIS A 79 7.06 -12.70 6.71
N ASN A 80 6.00 -12.30 7.42
CA ASN A 80 5.55 -12.91 8.67
C ASN A 80 4.82 -14.25 8.47
N GLY A 81 4.74 -14.74 7.23
CA GLY A 81 4.17 -16.05 6.91
C GLY A 81 2.65 -16.07 6.76
N ILE A 82 1.99 -14.91 6.65
CA ILE A 82 0.55 -14.82 6.37
C ILE A 82 0.33 -14.99 4.87
N PRO A 83 -0.44 -16.01 4.42
CA PRO A 83 -0.82 -16.13 3.02
C PRO A 83 -1.69 -14.96 2.59
N VAL A 84 -1.30 -14.24 1.53
CA VAL A 84 -2.04 -13.11 0.99
C VAL A 84 -2.41 -13.39 -0.47
N ASP A 85 -3.72 -13.35 -0.74
CA ASP A 85 -4.27 -13.35 -2.10
C ASP A 85 -4.73 -11.94 -2.42
N TYR A 86 -4.28 -11.37 -3.55
CA TYR A 86 -4.54 -9.97 -3.84
C TYR A 86 -4.80 -9.69 -5.32
N LYS A 87 -5.68 -8.73 -5.55
CA LYS A 87 -5.88 -8.07 -6.84
C LYS A 87 -6.18 -6.60 -6.59
N ALA A 88 -5.34 -5.72 -7.11
CA ALA A 88 -5.47 -4.29 -6.85
C ALA A 88 -5.27 -3.47 -8.13
N THR A 89 -6.25 -2.63 -8.42
CA THR A 89 -6.20 -1.62 -9.48
C THR A 89 -6.94 -0.38 -8.98
N VAL A 90 -6.29 0.78 -9.03
CA VAL A 90 -6.92 2.06 -8.65
C VAL A 90 -7.38 2.77 -9.91
N PRO A 91 -8.65 3.18 -10.00
CA PRO A 91 -9.13 3.99 -11.13
C PRO A 91 -8.35 5.29 -11.24
N LYS A 92 -8.02 5.72 -12.47
CA LYS A 92 -7.31 6.99 -12.72
C LYS A 92 -8.10 8.21 -12.27
N GLU A 93 -9.42 8.13 -12.38
CA GLU A 93 -10.35 9.18 -11.94
C GLU A 93 -11.19 8.63 -10.78
N THR A 94 -11.03 9.23 -9.63
CA THR A 94 -11.81 8.90 -8.42
C THR A 94 -12.15 10.19 -7.68
N SER A 95 -13.32 10.23 -7.08
CA SER A 95 -13.75 11.33 -6.19
C SER A 95 -13.08 11.29 -4.82
N VAL A 96 -12.36 10.21 -4.51
CA VAL A 96 -11.65 10.02 -3.25
C VAL A 96 -10.21 10.49 -3.41
N THR A 97 -9.70 11.26 -2.44
CA THR A 97 -8.32 11.73 -2.48
C THR A 97 -7.32 10.58 -2.27
N ASP A 98 -6.12 10.70 -2.83
CA ASP A 98 -5.06 9.70 -2.64
C ASP A 98 -4.72 9.47 -1.16
N ILE A 99 -4.74 10.53 -0.37
CA ILE A 99 -4.49 10.45 1.08
C ILE A 99 -5.57 9.63 1.77
N ASP A 100 -6.84 9.88 1.46
CA ASP A 100 -7.96 9.15 2.06
C ASP A 100 -7.92 7.67 1.66
N LEU A 101 -7.61 7.37 0.39
CA LEU A 101 -7.42 5.99 -0.07
C LEU A 101 -6.29 5.29 0.70
N CYS A 102 -5.14 5.93 0.86
CA CYS A 102 -4.01 5.39 1.59
C CYS A 102 -4.36 5.12 3.06
N VAL A 103 -5.07 6.05 3.72
CA VAL A 103 -5.51 5.90 5.11
C VAL A 103 -6.48 4.72 5.26
N VAL A 104 -7.49 4.65 4.41
CA VAL A 104 -8.50 3.58 4.46
C VAL A 104 -7.85 2.22 4.21
N ILE A 105 -7.05 2.10 3.15
CA ILE A 105 -6.37 0.85 2.80
C ILE A 105 -5.40 0.43 3.90
N GLY A 106 -4.59 1.36 4.41
CA GLY A 106 -3.65 1.10 5.50
C GLY A 106 -4.34 0.55 6.75
N ASN A 107 -5.41 1.20 7.19
CA ASN A 107 -6.18 0.77 8.34
C ASN A 107 -6.84 -0.61 8.16
N LEU A 108 -7.38 -0.88 6.95
CA LEU A 108 -7.97 -2.19 6.65
C LEU A 108 -6.93 -3.31 6.70
N ILE A 109 -5.74 -3.08 6.16
CA ILE A 109 -4.66 -4.07 6.18
C ILE A 109 -4.14 -4.29 7.59
N ASP A 110 -3.92 -3.22 8.37
CA ASP A 110 -3.48 -3.34 9.77
C ASP A 110 -4.46 -4.13 10.61
N ASN A 111 -5.77 -3.86 10.46
CA ASN A 111 -6.80 -4.63 11.14
C ASN A 111 -6.80 -6.11 10.72
N ALA A 112 -6.57 -6.39 9.44
CA ALA A 112 -6.50 -7.75 8.92
C ALA A 112 -5.28 -8.51 9.48
N VAL A 113 -4.12 -7.88 9.52
CA VAL A 113 -2.89 -8.46 10.08
C VAL A 113 -3.05 -8.71 11.58
N GLU A 114 -3.50 -7.71 12.35
CA GLU A 114 -3.73 -7.83 13.79
C GLU A 114 -4.72 -8.97 14.12
N SER A 115 -5.75 -9.16 13.30
CA SER A 115 -6.70 -10.24 13.48
C SER A 115 -6.10 -11.61 13.15
N CYS A 116 -5.29 -11.69 12.09
CA CYS A 116 -4.59 -12.91 11.71
C CYS A 116 -3.60 -13.37 12.78
N GLU A 117 -2.90 -12.45 13.45
CA GLU A 117 -1.93 -12.76 14.49
C GLU A 117 -2.56 -13.48 15.70
N LYS A 118 -3.86 -13.32 15.91
CA LYS A 118 -4.63 -13.98 16.97
C LYS A 118 -5.15 -15.38 16.59
N VAL A 119 -4.90 -15.82 15.36
CA VAL A 119 -5.38 -17.09 14.82
C VAL A 119 -4.19 -18.02 14.56
N PRO A 120 -4.33 -19.35 14.76
CA PRO A 120 -3.26 -20.30 14.42
C PRO A 120 -2.76 -20.14 12.99
N LYS A 121 -1.47 -20.32 12.77
CA LYS A 121 -0.81 -20.07 11.47
C LYS A 121 -1.48 -20.79 10.30
N GLU A 122 -1.96 -21.98 10.51
CA GLU A 122 -2.61 -22.82 9.52
C GLU A 122 -3.97 -22.28 9.06
N GLN A 123 -4.54 -21.35 9.83
CA GLN A 123 -5.84 -20.73 9.54
C GLN A 123 -5.70 -19.29 9.06
N GLN A 124 -4.49 -18.73 9.10
CA GLN A 124 -4.25 -17.35 8.70
C GLN A 124 -4.41 -17.18 7.19
N PHE A 125 -5.11 -16.14 6.78
CA PHE A 125 -5.17 -15.68 5.40
C PHE A 125 -5.60 -14.21 5.35
N ILE A 126 -5.19 -13.51 4.31
CA ILE A 126 -5.70 -12.20 3.93
C ILE A 126 -6.06 -12.25 2.44
N ARG A 127 -7.23 -11.72 2.08
CA ARG A 127 -7.62 -11.47 0.69
C ARG A 127 -7.90 -10.00 0.51
N LEU A 128 -7.19 -9.40 -0.43
CA LEU A 128 -7.31 -7.98 -0.77
C LEU A 128 -7.85 -7.84 -2.19
N TYR A 129 -8.91 -7.09 -2.33
CA TYR A 129 -9.40 -6.65 -3.61
C TYR A 129 -9.57 -5.13 -3.62
N ILE A 130 -8.94 -4.48 -4.59
CA ILE A 130 -9.12 -3.06 -4.89
C ILE A 130 -9.48 -2.96 -6.37
N GLY A 131 -10.56 -2.25 -6.68
CA GLY A 131 -11.01 -2.09 -8.04
C GLY A 131 -12.13 -1.07 -8.14
N GLN A 132 -12.91 -1.19 -9.20
CA GLN A 132 -14.04 -0.32 -9.47
C GLN A 132 -15.32 -1.14 -9.56
N PHE A 133 -16.36 -0.68 -8.88
CA PHE A 133 -17.70 -1.22 -8.96
C PHE A 133 -18.70 -0.09 -9.19
N LYS A 134 -19.47 -0.15 -10.29
CA LYS A 134 -20.43 0.89 -10.67
C LYS A 134 -19.83 2.32 -10.61
N GLU A 135 -18.66 2.50 -11.25
CA GLU A 135 -17.93 3.77 -11.32
C GLU A 135 -17.42 4.32 -9.96
N GLN A 136 -17.52 3.54 -8.90
CA GLN A 136 -16.98 3.89 -7.59
C GLN A 136 -15.79 3.01 -7.22
N PRO A 137 -14.81 3.56 -6.48
CA PRO A 137 -13.74 2.73 -5.92
C PRO A 137 -14.36 1.70 -4.96
N TYR A 138 -13.93 0.46 -5.12
CA TYR A 138 -14.36 -0.64 -4.27
C TYR A 138 -13.14 -1.29 -3.63
N ILE A 139 -13.15 -1.37 -2.29
CA ILE A 139 -12.07 -1.96 -1.50
C ILE A 139 -12.68 -3.04 -0.63
N SER A 140 -12.12 -4.25 -0.72
CA SER A 140 -12.50 -5.37 0.12
C SER A 140 -11.27 -6.03 0.71
N VAL A 141 -11.28 -6.19 2.03
CA VAL A 141 -10.27 -6.96 2.75
C VAL A 141 -10.98 -8.02 3.57
N SER A 142 -10.62 -9.29 3.34
CA SER A 142 -11.11 -10.43 4.10
C SER A 142 -9.93 -11.11 4.78
N ASN A 143 -10.09 -11.49 6.04
CA ASN A 143 -9.04 -12.10 6.83
C ASN A 143 -9.59 -13.16 7.80
N ALA A 144 -8.72 -14.02 8.26
CA ALA A 144 -9.03 -14.91 9.37
C ALA A 144 -9.16 -14.11 10.67
N THR A 145 -10.12 -14.51 11.51
CA THR A 145 -10.33 -13.94 12.84
C THR A 145 -10.91 -14.98 13.78
N ASN A 146 -10.56 -14.89 15.05
CA ASN A 146 -11.21 -15.65 16.13
C ASN A 146 -12.28 -14.83 16.86
N GLU A 147 -12.52 -13.60 16.44
CA GLU A 147 -13.50 -12.71 17.04
C GLU A 147 -14.91 -13.00 16.50
N THR A 148 -15.91 -12.98 17.39
CA THR A 148 -17.30 -13.07 16.98
C THR A 148 -17.76 -11.74 16.41
N VAL A 149 -18.04 -11.70 15.11
CA VAL A 149 -18.57 -10.52 14.45
C VAL A 149 -20.08 -10.45 14.71
N ARG A 150 -20.54 -9.38 15.34
CA ARG A 150 -21.98 -9.11 15.51
C ARG A 150 -22.45 -8.20 14.39
N LYS A 151 -23.49 -8.61 13.68
CA LYS A 151 -24.24 -7.76 12.75
C LYS A 151 -25.35 -7.04 13.52
N LEU A 152 -25.37 -5.72 13.47
CA LEU A 152 -26.51 -4.90 13.85
C LEU A 152 -26.96 -4.16 12.59
N ASP A 153 -28.19 -4.43 12.11
CA ASP A 153 -28.84 -3.74 10.99
C ASP A 153 -27.91 -3.43 9.80
N GLU A 154 -27.32 -4.49 9.20
CA GLU A 154 -26.39 -4.42 8.06
C GLU A 154 -25.03 -3.74 8.35
N VAL A 155 -24.78 -3.24 9.55
CA VAL A 155 -23.50 -2.66 9.97
C VAL A 155 -22.68 -3.68 10.76
N HIS A 156 -21.43 -3.88 10.40
CA HIS A 156 -20.51 -4.77 11.12
C HIS A 156 -19.84 -3.99 12.24
N ILE A 157 -20.05 -4.39 13.50
CA ILE A 157 -19.38 -3.81 14.66
C ILE A 157 -18.41 -4.84 15.22
N THR A 158 -17.13 -4.50 15.22
CA THR A 158 -16.09 -5.30 15.87
C THR A 158 -15.90 -4.78 17.30
N HIS A 159 -16.14 -5.62 18.31
CA HIS A 159 -15.81 -5.27 19.70
C HIS A 159 -14.35 -5.61 19.97
N LYS A 160 -13.48 -4.60 20.09
CA LYS A 160 -12.20 -4.77 20.79
C LYS A 160 -12.51 -4.88 22.28
N GLN A 161 -12.31 -6.06 22.86
CA GLN A 161 -12.22 -6.17 24.30
C GLN A 161 -10.92 -5.46 24.72
N GLY A 162 -11.07 -4.25 25.28
CA GLY A 162 -9.95 -3.59 25.96
C GLY A 162 -9.58 -4.39 27.20
N ASN A 163 -8.30 -4.69 27.31
CA ASN A 163 -7.67 -5.00 28.59
C ASN A 163 -7.43 -3.69 29.34
#